data_76719ddd0eef3675579456191f2b0bff
#
_entry.id   76719ddd0eef3675579456191f2b0bff
#
_cell.length_a   1.000
_cell.length_b   1.000
_cell.length_c   1.000
_cell.angle_alpha   90.00
_cell.angle_beta   90.00
_cell.angle_gamma   90.00
#
_symmetry.space_group_name_H-M   'P 1'
#
loop_
_entity.id
_entity.type
_entity.pdbx_description
1 polymer ?
#
loop_
_entity_poly.entity_id
_entity_poly.type
_entity_poly.pdbx_seq_one_letter_code
_entity_poly.pdbx_strand_id
1 'polypeptide(L)'
;MKKFFCTFMALAVLNLSVFASSPLTRGTVVYIRTMAEISSKTGGTLDAVVDADVKAADGSVLIKKGTRVNVNTDCQKAKGVGKPGSITLTNLSTTSVDGQVINLAGSLSEQGENKRGMVLGLGLGLGLCLLFPCLAILAKKGGEAIIPSGTVYNQFSVADEYQIAL
;
A
#
# COMPACT_ATOMS: atom_id res chain seq x y z
N MET A 1 -55.39 30.39 10.38
CA MET A 1 -54.77 29.04 10.53
C MET A 1 -54.20 28.48 9.22
N LYS A 2 -54.89 28.52 8.08
CA LYS A 2 -54.37 27.98 6.81
C LYS A 2 -53.08 28.64 6.30
N LYS A 3 -52.88 29.94 6.53
CA LYS A 3 -51.64 30.66 6.07
C LYS A 3 -50.42 30.33 6.90
N PHE A 4 -50.56 30.00 8.18
CA PHE A 4 -49.45 29.57 9.05
C PHE A 4 -48.98 28.16 8.73
N PHE A 5 -49.90 27.27 8.28
CA PHE A 5 -49.56 25.91 7.91
C PHE A 5 -48.73 25.85 6.62
N CYS A 6 -49.04 26.72 5.63
CA CYS A 6 -48.26 26.81 4.40
C CYS A 6 -46.83 27.34 4.62
N THR A 7 -46.68 28.33 5.51
CA THR A 7 -45.32 28.85 5.84
C THR A 7 -44.47 27.86 6.63
N PHE A 8 -45.10 27.07 7.52
CA PHE A 8 -44.37 26.03 8.26
C PHE A 8 -43.97 24.88 7.34
N MET A 9 -44.81 24.48 6.39
CA MET A 9 -44.49 23.46 5.40
C MET A 9 -43.38 23.90 4.42
N ALA A 10 -43.39 25.17 4.01
CA ALA A 10 -42.33 25.73 3.16
C ALA A 10 -40.96 25.78 3.88
N LEU A 11 -40.98 26.05 5.20
CA LEU A 11 -39.75 26.06 6.00
C LEU A 11 -39.23 24.65 6.26
N ALA A 12 -40.08 23.64 6.35
CA ALA A 12 -39.67 22.23 6.54
C ALA A 12 -39.01 21.63 5.28
N VAL A 13 -39.38 22.09 4.09
CA VAL A 13 -38.82 21.61 2.83
C VAL A 13 -37.39 22.19 2.58
N LEU A 14 -37.11 23.37 3.16
CA LEU A 14 -35.79 24.01 3.03
C LEU A 14 -34.67 23.32 3.83
N ASN A 15 -34.97 22.38 4.71
CA ASN A 15 -34.01 21.65 5.51
C ASN A 15 -33.64 20.27 4.94
N LEU A 16 -34.13 19.89 3.75
CA LEU A 16 -33.59 18.77 3.01
C LEU A 16 -32.25 19.20 2.40
N SER A 17 -31.23 19.27 3.24
CA SER A 17 -29.84 19.23 2.76
C SER A 17 -29.68 17.91 2.04
N VAL A 18 -29.78 17.93 0.73
CA VAL A 18 -29.39 16.79 -0.10
C VAL A 18 -27.89 16.67 0.10
N PHE A 19 -27.46 15.79 0.98
CA PHE A 19 -26.06 15.37 1.05
C PHE A 19 -25.77 14.70 -0.29
N ALA A 20 -25.10 15.43 -1.17
CA ALA A 20 -24.58 14.86 -2.40
C ALA A 20 -23.56 13.80 -1.97
N SER A 21 -23.87 12.53 -2.16
CA SER A 21 -22.92 11.45 -1.98
C SER A 21 -22.46 10.98 -3.35
N SER A 22 -21.15 10.88 -3.53
CA SER A 22 -20.58 10.33 -4.76
C SER A 22 -20.08 8.92 -4.51
N PRO A 23 -20.44 7.96 -5.38
CA PRO A 23 -20.02 6.58 -5.23
C PRO A 23 -18.52 6.44 -5.62
N LEU A 24 -17.75 5.84 -4.74
CA LEU A 24 -16.41 5.33 -5.04
C LEU A 24 -16.53 3.85 -5.39
N THR A 25 -16.37 3.53 -6.66
CA THR A 25 -16.58 2.16 -7.16
C THR A 25 -15.42 1.25 -6.81
N ARG A 26 -15.74 -0.01 -6.51
CA ARG A 26 -14.75 -1.08 -6.36
C ARG A 26 -13.87 -1.19 -7.60
N GLY A 27 -12.58 -1.44 -7.41
CA GLY A 27 -11.61 -1.57 -8.50
C GLY A 27 -11.02 -0.25 -9.01
N THR A 28 -11.47 0.90 -8.46
CA THR A 28 -10.85 2.19 -8.77
C THR A 28 -9.37 2.16 -8.35
N VAL A 29 -8.46 2.42 -9.29
CA VAL A 29 -7.02 2.40 -9.06
C VAL A 29 -6.60 3.60 -8.23
N VAL A 30 -5.79 3.35 -7.21
CA VAL A 30 -5.20 4.37 -6.34
C VAL A 30 -3.68 4.33 -6.50
N TYR A 31 -3.11 5.46 -6.92
CA TYR A 31 -1.66 5.61 -7.05
C TYR A 31 -1.07 5.94 -5.68
N ILE A 32 -0.10 5.14 -5.24
CA ILE A 32 0.54 5.29 -3.93
C ILE A 32 2.01 5.59 -4.13
N ARG A 33 2.50 6.65 -3.47
CA ARG A 33 3.91 7.04 -3.48
C ARG A 33 4.53 6.80 -2.11
N THR A 34 5.70 6.18 -2.10
CA THR A 34 6.51 6.00 -0.90
C THR A 34 7.19 7.32 -0.52
N MET A 35 7.16 7.68 0.77
CA MET A 35 7.77 8.92 1.28
C MET A 35 9.16 8.67 1.88
N ALA A 36 9.41 7.46 2.37
CA ALA A 36 10.68 7.08 2.97
C ALA A 36 11.20 5.76 2.37
N GLU A 37 12.52 5.60 2.37
CA GLU A 37 13.14 4.33 2.01
C GLU A 37 12.91 3.31 3.13
N ILE A 38 12.58 2.08 2.76
CA ILE A 38 12.53 0.96 3.68
C ILE A 38 13.40 -0.19 3.17
N SER A 39 14.09 -0.84 4.10
CA SER A 39 14.94 -2.00 3.81
C SER A 39 14.52 -3.19 4.66
N SER A 40 14.56 -4.38 4.07
CA SER A 40 14.32 -5.64 4.79
C SER A 40 15.31 -5.86 5.94
N LYS A 41 16.49 -5.21 5.89
CA LYS A 41 17.51 -5.28 6.94
C LYS A 41 17.12 -4.51 8.19
N THR A 42 16.66 -3.28 8.05
CA THR A 42 16.29 -2.41 9.17
C THR A 42 14.88 -2.71 9.66
N GLY A 43 13.99 -3.13 8.76
CA GLY A 43 12.57 -3.24 9.04
C GLY A 43 11.93 -1.85 9.18
N GLY A 44 10.71 -1.82 9.66
CA GLY A 44 9.95 -0.58 9.90
C GLY A 44 8.61 -0.58 9.21
N THR A 45 7.86 0.50 9.37
CA THR A 45 6.60 0.75 8.69
C THR A 45 6.86 1.63 7.48
N LEU A 46 6.27 1.31 6.34
CA LEU A 46 6.37 2.13 5.15
C LEU A 46 5.49 3.37 5.29
N ASP A 47 6.09 4.55 5.16
CA ASP A 47 5.38 5.82 5.04
C ASP A 47 4.98 6.02 3.57
N ALA A 48 3.69 6.11 3.30
CA ALA A 48 3.17 6.24 1.95
C ALA A 48 2.00 7.22 1.90
N VAL A 49 1.83 7.86 0.74
CA VAL A 49 0.74 8.81 0.47
C VAL A 49 0.11 8.53 -0.88
N VAL A 50 -1.13 8.97 -1.05
CA VAL A 50 -1.81 8.96 -2.34
C VAL A 50 -1.14 9.98 -3.28
N ASP A 51 -0.72 9.53 -4.46
CA ASP A 51 0.04 10.37 -5.41
C ASP A 51 -0.83 11.24 -6.31
N ALA A 52 -2.06 10.83 -6.58
CA ALA A 52 -3.00 11.54 -7.44
C ALA A 52 -4.40 11.58 -6.83
N ASP A 53 -5.15 12.65 -7.09
CA ASP A 53 -6.55 12.74 -6.67
C ASP A 53 -7.38 11.61 -7.29
N VAL A 54 -8.13 10.90 -6.45
CA VAL A 54 -9.14 9.95 -6.91
C VAL A 54 -10.47 10.68 -7.03
N LYS A 55 -11.00 10.71 -8.25
CA LYS A 55 -12.22 11.44 -8.61
C LYS A 55 -13.35 10.49 -8.94
N ALA A 56 -14.57 10.91 -8.60
CA ALA A 56 -15.80 10.26 -9.05
C ALA A 56 -16.08 10.58 -10.53
N ALA A 57 -17.09 9.93 -11.08
CA ALA A 57 -17.53 10.17 -12.47
C ALA A 57 -18.04 11.59 -12.72
N ASP A 58 -18.51 12.26 -11.69
CA ASP A 58 -18.98 13.66 -11.72
C ASP A 58 -17.83 14.68 -11.59
N GLY A 59 -16.59 14.23 -11.43
CA GLY A 59 -15.39 15.04 -11.24
C GLY A 59 -15.09 15.45 -9.80
N SER A 60 -15.95 15.13 -8.85
CA SER A 60 -15.70 15.39 -7.43
C SER A 60 -14.51 14.58 -6.91
N VAL A 61 -13.71 15.19 -6.03
CA VAL A 61 -12.52 14.54 -5.44
C VAL A 61 -12.95 13.75 -4.22
N LEU A 62 -12.78 12.42 -4.28
CA LEU A 62 -13.14 11.48 -3.21
C LEU A 62 -11.96 11.19 -2.27
N ILE A 63 -10.75 11.11 -2.82
CA ILE A 63 -9.51 10.98 -2.04
C ILE A 63 -8.53 12.01 -2.56
N LYS A 64 -8.02 12.86 -1.69
CA LYS A 64 -7.07 13.92 -2.08
C LYS A 64 -5.66 13.34 -2.22
N LYS A 65 -4.93 13.87 -3.17
CA LYS A 65 -3.48 13.69 -3.25
C LYS A 65 -2.82 14.10 -1.93
N GLY A 66 -1.81 13.34 -1.50
CA GLY A 66 -1.11 13.57 -0.24
C GLY A 66 -1.80 12.96 0.99
N THR A 67 -2.99 12.35 0.84
CA THR A 67 -3.63 11.61 1.93
C THR A 67 -2.74 10.44 2.33
N ARG A 68 -2.52 10.27 3.63
CA ARG A 68 -1.68 9.19 4.17
C ARG A 68 -2.34 7.83 3.91
N VAL A 69 -1.50 6.86 3.56
CA VAL A 69 -1.88 5.46 3.40
C VAL A 69 -1.29 4.67 4.56
N ASN A 70 -2.15 4.00 5.33
CA ASN A 70 -1.71 3.05 6.34
C ASN A 70 -1.40 1.72 5.66
N VAL A 71 -0.21 1.19 5.90
CA VAL A 71 0.29 -0.03 5.26
C VAL A 71 0.79 -0.99 6.33
N ASN A 72 0.34 -2.22 6.29
CA ASN A 72 0.97 -3.28 7.08
C ASN A 72 2.18 -3.82 6.30
N THR A 73 3.36 -3.66 6.88
CA THR A 73 4.64 -4.01 6.26
C THR A 73 5.26 -5.20 6.99
N ASP A 74 5.47 -6.30 6.30
CA ASP A 74 6.24 -7.45 6.79
C ASP A 74 7.63 -7.46 6.14
N CYS A 75 8.67 -7.34 6.96
CA CYS A 75 10.06 -7.30 6.53
C CYS A 75 10.80 -8.54 7.01
N GLN A 76 11.26 -9.35 6.06
CA GLN A 76 12.08 -10.52 6.35
C GLN A 76 13.53 -10.27 5.91
N LYS A 77 14.46 -10.35 6.88
CA LYS A 77 15.89 -10.16 6.64
C LYS A 77 16.49 -11.26 5.77
N ALA A 78 17.46 -10.91 4.96
CA ALA A 78 18.26 -11.89 4.24
C ALA A 78 18.95 -12.88 5.20
N LYS A 79 18.91 -14.15 4.83
CA LYS A 79 19.48 -15.25 5.64
C LYS A 79 20.63 -15.94 4.89
N GLY A 80 21.38 -16.79 5.60
CA GLY A 80 22.42 -17.63 5.01
C GLY A 80 21.89 -18.54 3.91
N VAL A 81 22.78 -19.23 3.20
CA VAL A 81 22.50 -20.04 2.00
C VAL A 81 21.90 -19.18 0.87
N GLY A 82 22.33 -17.91 0.76
CA GLY A 82 21.92 -17.00 -0.30
C GLY A 82 20.44 -16.62 -0.31
N LYS A 83 19.70 -16.83 0.79
CA LYS A 83 18.28 -16.46 0.87
C LYS A 83 18.13 -14.95 0.86
N PRO A 84 17.34 -14.37 -0.09
CA PRO A 84 17.12 -12.94 -0.13
C PRO A 84 16.26 -12.46 1.04
N GLY A 85 16.37 -11.19 1.39
CA GLY A 85 15.39 -10.49 2.20
C GLY A 85 14.14 -10.20 1.38
N SER A 86 13.01 -9.99 2.03
CA SER A 86 11.75 -9.60 1.38
C SER A 86 11.02 -8.53 2.18
N ILE A 87 10.28 -7.71 1.48
CA ILE A 87 9.34 -6.74 2.04
C ILE A 87 7.98 -7.03 1.42
N THR A 88 6.99 -7.31 2.24
CA THR A 88 5.62 -7.56 1.78
C THR A 88 4.71 -6.49 2.36
N LEU A 89 3.96 -5.83 1.49
CA LEU A 89 2.95 -4.82 1.85
C LEU A 89 1.57 -5.45 1.74
N THR A 90 0.80 -5.37 2.82
CA THR A 90 -0.56 -5.91 2.90
C THR A 90 -1.48 -4.97 3.67
N ASN A 91 -2.80 -5.19 3.54
CA ASN A 91 -3.83 -4.46 4.32
C ASN A 91 -3.66 -2.94 4.24
N LEU A 92 -3.66 -2.42 3.01
CA LEU A 92 -3.57 -0.99 2.79
C LEU A 92 -4.93 -0.33 3.05
N SER A 93 -4.90 0.82 3.72
CA SER A 93 -6.09 1.66 3.90
C SER A 93 -5.73 3.14 3.81
N THR A 94 -6.67 3.93 3.34
CA THR A 94 -6.55 5.39 3.26
C THR A 94 -7.83 6.05 3.76
N THR A 95 -7.87 7.37 3.79
CA THR A 95 -9.03 8.12 4.25
C THR A 95 -9.59 8.97 3.13
N SER A 96 -10.91 8.98 2.96
CA SER A 96 -11.61 9.84 2.03
C SER A 96 -11.75 11.29 2.55
N VAL A 97 -12.31 12.17 1.75
CA VAL A 97 -12.53 13.58 2.10
C VAL A 97 -13.51 13.76 3.24
N ASP A 98 -14.44 12.84 3.44
CA ASP A 98 -15.43 12.83 4.53
C ASP A 98 -14.92 12.16 5.82
N GLY A 99 -13.66 11.65 5.81
CA GLY A 99 -13.06 10.96 6.95
C GLY A 99 -13.32 9.45 7.02
N GLN A 100 -14.05 8.87 6.07
CA GLN A 100 -14.30 7.44 6.01
C GLN A 100 -13.00 6.69 5.65
N VAL A 101 -12.74 5.56 6.33
CA VAL A 101 -11.61 4.69 6.02
C VAL A 101 -11.95 3.81 4.82
N ILE A 102 -11.10 3.86 3.82
CA ILE A 102 -11.22 3.09 2.57
C ILE A 102 -10.16 2.01 2.55
N ASN A 103 -10.58 0.76 2.44
CA ASN A 103 -9.70 -0.36 2.29
C ASN A 103 -9.25 -0.50 0.83
N LEU A 104 -7.97 -0.76 0.64
CA LEU A 104 -7.39 -0.98 -0.67
C LEU A 104 -7.04 -2.46 -0.84
N ALA A 105 -7.47 -3.03 -1.96
CA ALA A 105 -7.09 -4.37 -2.39
C ALA A 105 -5.75 -4.31 -3.14
N GLY A 106 -4.94 -5.31 -2.93
CA GLY A 106 -3.64 -5.46 -3.55
C GLY A 106 -2.57 -5.86 -2.53
N SER A 107 -1.50 -6.42 -3.03
CA SER A 107 -0.32 -6.75 -2.24
C SER A 107 0.91 -6.51 -3.11
N LEU A 108 1.98 -6.07 -2.49
CA LEU A 108 3.27 -5.91 -3.13
C LEU A 108 4.29 -6.75 -2.37
N SER A 109 5.11 -7.49 -3.09
CA SER A 109 6.23 -8.23 -2.50
C SER A 109 7.50 -7.91 -3.28
N GLU A 110 8.40 -7.21 -2.62
CA GLU A 110 9.75 -6.92 -3.15
C GLU A 110 10.76 -7.86 -2.52
N GLN A 111 11.62 -8.43 -3.34
CA GLN A 111 12.65 -9.36 -2.91
C GLN A 111 14.03 -8.84 -3.32
N GLY A 112 15.00 -9.03 -2.44
CA GLY A 112 16.40 -8.79 -2.74
C GLY A 112 16.97 -9.84 -3.71
N GLU A 113 18.23 -9.67 -4.07
CA GLU A 113 18.92 -10.58 -4.99
C GLU A 113 19.03 -12.00 -4.42
N ASN A 114 18.52 -12.96 -5.18
CA ASN A 114 18.60 -14.37 -4.82
C ASN A 114 19.97 -14.96 -5.23
N LYS A 115 20.82 -15.23 -4.23
CA LYS A 115 22.17 -15.79 -4.43
C LYS A 115 22.26 -17.29 -4.15
N ARG A 116 21.12 -17.98 -4.00
CA ARG A 116 21.08 -19.41 -3.66
C ARG A 116 21.83 -20.28 -4.65
N GLY A 117 21.63 -20.08 -5.94
CA GLY A 117 22.30 -20.86 -7.00
C GLY A 117 23.82 -20.72 -6.93
N MET A 118 24.31 -19.49 -6.74
CA MET A 118 25.75 -19.23 -6.58
C MET A 118 26.30 -19.87 -5.31
N VAL A 119 25.63 -19.70 -4.18
CA VAL A 119 26.08 -20.21 -2.88
C VAL A 119 26.08 -21.74 -2.86
N LEU A 120 25.05 -22.39 -3.39
CA LEU A 120 24.98 -23.84 -3.48
C LEU A 120 25.99 -24.39 -4.50
N GLY A 121 26.09 -23.78 -5.68
CA GLY A 121 27.02 -24.21 -6.74
C GLY A 121 28.46 -24.13 -6.30
N LEU A 122 28.88 -23.01 -5.72
CA LEU A 122 30.27 -22.84 -5.22
C LEU A 122 30.51 -23.61 -3.92
N GLY A 123 29.53 -23.60 -2.98
CA GLY A 123 29.66 -24.27 -1.69
C GLY A 123 29.74 -25.78 -1.80
N LEU A 124 28.92 -26.40 -2.65
CA LEU A 124 28.93 -27.86 -2.87
C LEU A 124 29.99 -28.27 -3.89
N GLY A 125 30.17 -27.52 -5.00
CA GLY A 125 31.11 -27.86 -6.06
C GLY A 125 32.55 -27.78 -5.61
N LEU A 126 32.95 -26.76 -4.85
CA LEU A 126 34.31 -26.60 -4.30
C LEU A 126 34.48 -27.28 -2.94
N GLY A 127 33.41 -27.48 -2.18
CA GLY A 127 33.44 -28.14 -0.86
C GLY A 127 33.89 -29.59 -0.91
N LEU A 128 33.68 -30.28 -2.05
CA LEU A 128 34.15 -31.64 -2.26
C LEU A 128 35.67 -31.70 -2.42
N CYS A 129 36.33 -30.59 -2.83
CA CYS A 129 37.77 -30.54 -3.13
C CYS A 129 38.62 -29.93 -2.00
N LEU A 130 38.05 -29.10 -1.10
CA LEU A 130 38.79 -28.28 -0.13
C LEU A 130 38.10 -28.21 1.23
N LEU A 131 38.11 -29.28 1.94
CA LEU A 131 37.40 -29.70 3.17
C LEU A 131 36.92 -28.68 4.22
N PHE A 132 37.32 -27.42 4.29
CA PHE A 132 36.82 -26.49 5.33
C PHE A 132 36.53 -25.04 4.88
N PRO A 133 37.29 -24.36 4.02
CA PRO A 133 37.04 -22.94 3.73
C PRO A 133 35.74 -22.71 2.92
N CYS A 134 35.26 -23.72 2.19
CA CYS A 134 34.06 -23.58 1.34
C CYS A 134 32.75 -23.62 2.14
N LEU A 135 32.73 -24.15 3.35
CA LEU A 135 31.57 -24.08 4.25
C LEU A 135 31.23 -22.63 4.66
N ALA A 136 32.24 -21.75 4.70
CA ALA A 136 32.02 -20.32 4.96
C ALA A 136 31.18 -19.63 3.86
N ILE A 137 31.20 -20.14 2.61
CA ILE A 137 30.40 -19.64 1.50
C ILE A 137 28.90 -19.90 1.75
N LEU A 138 28.55 -21.01 2.39
CA LEU A 138 27.17 -21.33 2.77
C LEU A 138 26.58 -20.34 3.79
N ALA A 139 27.41 -19.67 4.56
CA ALA A 139 26.97 -18.63 5.50
C ALA A 139 26.65 -17.29 4.79
N LYS A 140 26.98 -17.16 3.50
CA LYS A 140 26.75 -15.93 2.74
C LYS A 140 25.25 -15.66 2.60
N LYS A 141 24.83 -14.47 2.99
CA LYS A 141 23.44 -14.01 2.88
C LYS A 141 23.08 -13.62 1.45
N GLY A 142 21.80 -13.68 1.11
CA GLY A 142 21.28 -13.06 -0.11
C GLY A 142 21.29 -11.55 -0.06
N GLY A 143 20.80 -10.90 -1.11
CA GLY A 143 20.60 -9.46 -1.14
C GLY A 143 19.44 -9.04 -0.22
N GLU A 144 19.51 -7.84 0.36
CA GLU A 144 18.38 -7.24 1.06
C GLU A 144 17.42 -6.63 0.05
N ALA A 145 16.12 -6.69 0.35
CA ALA A 145 15.10 -5.96 -0.40
C ALA A 145 15.10 -4.50 0.04
N ILE A 146 14.98 -3.58 -0.90
CA ILE A 146 14.91 -2.13 -0.65
C ILE A 146 13.79 -1.56 -1.50
N ILE A 147 12.91 -0.80 -0.87
CA ILE A 147 11.93 0.05 -1.54
C ILE A 147 12.40 1.49 -1.38
N PRO A 148 12.84 2.15 -2.46
CA PRO A 148 13.33 3.51 -2.39
C PRO A 148 12.18 4.51 -2.16
N SER A 149 12.51 5.66 -1.59
CA SER A 149 11.57 6.78 -1.48
C SER A 149 11.20 7.33 -2.87
N GLY A 150 9.98 7.84 -3.01
CA GLY A 150 9.49 8.42 -4.26
C GLY A 150 8.97 7.40 -5.28
N THR A 151 9.04 6.10 -5.00
CA THR A 151 8.48 5.08 -5.90
C THR A 151 6.97 5.14 -5.92
N VAL A 152 6.38 5.11 -7.13
CA VAL A 152 4.92 5.13 -7.33
C VAL A 152 4.44 3.75 -7.74
N TYR A 153 3.44 3.25 -7.01
CA TYR A 153 2.77 1.98 -7.28
C TYR A 153 1.34 2.21 -7.75
N ASN A 154 0.90 1.49 -8.78
CA ASN A 154 -0.42 1.58 -9.40
C ASN A 154 -1.23 0.28 -9.31
N GLN A 155 -0.77 -0.69 -8.55
CA GLN A 155 -1.39 -2.01 -8.46
C GLN A 155 -2.40 -2.13 -7.30
N PHE A 156 -2.69 -1.03 -6.63
CA PHE A 156 -3.67 -0.99 -5.57
C PHE A 156 -4.97 -0.42 -6.09
N SER A 157 -6.08 -1.01 -5.67
CA SER A 157 -7.42 -0.59 -6.05
C SER A 157 -8.36 -0.60 -4.85
N VAL A 158 -9.45 0.13 -4.94
CA VAL A 158 -10.48 0.16 -3.90
C VAL A 158 -11.09 -1.23 -3.75
N ALA A 159 -11.15 -1.75 -2.51
CA ALA A 159 -11.59 -3.12 -2.23
C ALA A 159 -13.11 -3.28 -2.33
N ASP A 160 -13.85 -2.28 -1.85
CA ASP A 160 -15.30 -2.29 -1.72
C ASP A 160 -15.92 -1.02 -2.33
N GLU A 161 -17.25 -0.97 -2.39
CA GLU A 161 -17.97 0.24 -2.79
C GLU A 161 -18.22 1.13 -1.57
N TYR A 162 -17.97 2.42 -1.71
CA TYR A 162 -18.15 3.42 -0.66
C TYR A 162 -19.02 4.56 -1.17
N GLN A 163 -19.90 5.08 -0.31
CA GLN A 163 -20.65 6.30 -0.55
C GLN A 163 -19.99 7.42 0.25
N ILE A 164 -19.40 8.39 -0.45
CA ILE A 164 -18.62 9.46 0.16
C ILE A 164 -19.45 10.74 0.15
N ALA A 165 -19.66 11.33 1.33
CA ALA A 165 -20.34 12.61 1.48
C ALA A 165 -19.41 13.74 1.04
N LEU A 166 -19.94 14.67 0.22
CA LEU A 166 -19.21 15.80 -0.35
C LEU A 166 -19.66 17.12 0.28
#